data_7b0051ead00bb6b1dff6eb630d3b2e5a
#
_entry.id   7b0051ead00bb6b1dff6eb630d3b2e5a
#
_cell.length_a   1.000
_cell.length_b   1.000
_cell.length_c   1.000
_cell.angle_alpha   90.00
_cell.angle_beta   90.00
_cell.angle_gamma   90.00
#
_symmetry.space_group_name_H-M   'P 1'
#
loop_
_entity.id
_entity.type
_entity.pdbx_description
1 polymer ?
#
loop_
_entity_poly.entity_id
_entity_poly.type
_entity_poly.pdbx_seq_one_letter_code
_entity_poly.pdbx_strand_id
1 'polypeptide(L)'
;MIDFKFGQVMSTLWKTKEFVLFRFLIYMGITLAYIAGTGTGGGIGYLFGKVGDNTEAGVFYGMVGGFSLVSGVLYYVREYLLYLVKAGHIAVIVKHLDGEPMPSGQGQVKYAQSVVKDRFKESSVLFGVDQLIKGVLKTFNRIFSGVMSFLPVLPQGLVKFINAVVNMSLTYVDEVILAYYIRNNSENPWEDSR
;
A
#
# COMPACT_ATOMS: atom_id res chain seq x y z
N MET A 1 -16.73 -26.43 1.97
CA MET A 1 -17.48 -25.33 1.34
C MET A 1 -17.10 -24.05 2.06
N ILE A 2 -16.48 -23.09 1.40
CA ILE A 2 -16.10 -21.82 2.05
C ILE A 2 -17.38 -21.00 2.17
N ASP A 3 -17.91 -20.87 3.39
CA ASP A 3 -19.10 -20.07 3.68
C ASP A 3 -18.69 -18.57 3.74
N PHE A 4 -18.76 -17.91 2.60
CA PHE A 4 -18.44 -16.48 2.50
C PHE A 4 -19.63 -15.65 3.00
N LYS A 5 -19.53 -15.15 4.21
CA LYS A 5 -20.55 -14.31 4.86
C LYS A 5 -20.42 -12.84 4.44
N PHE A 6 -20.89 -12.52 3.23
CA PHE A 6 -20.84 -11.16 2.69
C PHE A 6 -21.38 -10.08 3.64
N GLY A 7 -22.47 -10.37 4.36
CA GLY A 7 -23.05 -9.45 5.34
C GLY A 7 -22.12 -9.10 6.49
N GLN A 8 -21.33 -10.07 6.97
CA GLN A 8 -20.34 -9.81 8.04
C GLN A 8 -19.18 -8.95 7.51
N VAL A 9 -18.70 -9.21 6.31
CA VAL A 9 -17.66 -8.40 5.67
C VAL A 9 -18.10 -6.96 5.52
N MET A 10 -19.31 -6.74 4.98
CA MET A 10 -19.84 -5.39 4.79
C MET A 10 -20.07 -4.66 6.12
N SER A 11 -20.58 -5.38 7.13
CA SER A 11 -20.74 -4.83 8.49
C SER A 11 -19.39 -4.41 9.09
N THR A 12 -18.35 -5.24 8.95
CA THR A 12 -17.01 -4.92 9.46
C THR A 12 -16.40 -3.73 8.74
N LEU A 13 -16.52 -3.66 7.42
CA LEU A 13 -16.07 -2.50 6.62
C LEU A 13 -16.77 -1.21 7.05
N TRP A 14 -18.09 -1.28 7.30
CA TRP A 14 -18.84 -0.11 7.76
C TRP A 14 -18.43 0.34 9.15
N LYS A 15 -18.15 -0.59 10.05
CA LYS A 15 -17.65 -0.30 11.39
C LYS A 15 -16.26 0.33 11.37
N THR A 16 -15.45 0.00 10.37
CA THR A 16 -14.06 0.48 10.23
C THR A 16 -13.89 1.54 9.13
N LYS A 17 -14.96 2.23 8.75
CA LYS A 17 -14.99 3.24 7.67
C LYS A 17 -13.97 4.37 7.83
N GLU A 18 -13.55 4.67 9.07
CA GLU A 18 -12.52 5.68 9.35
C GLU A 18 -11.20 5.36 8.64
N PHE A 19 -10.81 4.09 8.56
CA PHE A 19 -9.59 3.68 7.85
C PHE A 19 -9.71 3.79 6.33
N VAL A 20 -10.91 3.59 5.79
CA VAL A 20 -11.19 3.86 4.38
C VAL A 20 -11.03 5.36 4.09
N LEU A 21 -11.56 6.20 4.97
CA LEU A 21 -11.41 7.65 4.87
C LEU A 21 -9.93 8.08 4.97
N PHE A 22 -9.14 7.49 5.88
CA PHE A 22 -7.69 7.77 5.96
C PHE A 22 -6.96 7.42 4.68
N ARG A 23 -7.26 6.28 4.06
CA ARG A 23 -6.67 5.93 2.75
C ARG A 23 -7.05 6.97 1.69
N PHE A 24 -8.31 7.38 1.65
CA PHE A 24 -8.77 8.43 0.73
C PHE A 24 -8.01 9.76 0.95
N LEU A 25 -7.84 10.19 2.21
CA LEU A 25 -7.11 11.41 2.55
C LEU A 25 -5.63 11.32 2.14
N ILE A 26 -4.99 10.17 2.29
CA ILE A 26 -3.61 9.96 1.82
C ILE A 26 -3.56 10.13 0.29
N TYR A 27 -4.45 9.49 -0.47
CA TYR A 27 -4.47 9.64 -1.93
C TYR A 27 -4.77 11.07 -2.37
N MET A 28 -5.66 11.76 -1.68
CA MET A 28 -5.94 13.18 -1.91
C MET A 28 -4.69 14.04 -1.65
N GLY A 29 -3.99 13.79 -0.53
CA GLY A 29 -2.72 14.47 -0.21
C GLY A 29 -1.64 14.23 -1.27
N ILE A 30 -1.53 13.00 -1.76
CA ILE A 30 -0.63 12.63 -2.86
C ILE A 30 -0.96 13.43 -4.13
N THR A 31 -2.24 13.50 -4.50
CA THR A 31 -2.70 14.26 -5.66
C THR A 31 -2.35 15.73 -5.53
N LEU A 32 -2.61 16.33 -4.36
CA LEU A 32 -2.26 17.72 -4.08
C LEU A 32 -0.74 17.95 -4.14
N ALA A 33 0.07 17.01 -3.66
CA ALA A 33 1.52 17.11 -3.73
C ALA A 33 2.02 17.08 -5.19
N TYR A 34 1.42 16.27 -6.07
CA TYR A 34 1.74 16.27 -7.50
C TYR A 34 1.36 17.60 -8.16
N ILE A 35 0.17 18.15 -7.87
CA ILE A 35 -0.27 19.44 -8.41
C ILE A 35 0.69 20.54 -7.94
N ALA A 36 0.99 20.58 -6.65
CA ALA A 36 1.89 21.59 -6.08
C ALA A 36 3.32 21.48 -6.65
N GLY A 37 3.88 20.26 -6.71
CA GLY A 37 5.24 20.03 -7.21
C GLY A 37 5.37 20.37 -8.69
N THR A 38 4.40 19.97 -9.50
CA THR A 38 4.36 20.28 -10.94
C THR A 38 4.19 21.80 -11.16
N GLY A 39 3.26 22.41 -10.43
CA GLY A 39 3.02 23.86 -10.53
C GLY A 39 4.22 24.68 -10.07
N THR A 40 4.84 24.35 -8.95
CA THR A 40 6.06 25.01 -8.45
C THR A 40 7.22 24.82 -9.43
N GLY A 41 7.41 23.60 -9.93
CA GLY A 41 8.42 23.30 -10.95
C GLY A 41 8.23 24.15 -12.20
N GLY A 42 6.99 24.25 -12.70
CA GLY A 42 6.64 25.11 -13.84
C GLY A 42 6.90 26.58 -13.58
N GLY A 43 6.58 27.09 -12.36
CA GLY A 43 6.87 28.46 -11.95
C GLY A 43 8.35 28.78 -11.91
N ILE A 44 9.15 27.87 -11.33
CA ILE A 44 10.62 27.99 -11.33
C ILE A 44 11.14 27.95 -12.78
N GLY A 45 10.66 27.00 -13.59
CA GLY A 45 11.01 26.87 -15.00
C GLY A 45 10.68 28.12 -15.82
N TYR A 46 9.56 28.78 -15.52
CA TYR A 46 9.20 30.07 -16.12
C TYR A 46 10.28 31.12 -15.87
N LEU A 47 10.74 31.26 -14.62
CA LEU A 47 11.75 32.25 -14.26
C LEU A 47 13.07 32.01 -15.01
N PHE A 48 13.53 30.76 -15.05
CA PHE A 48 14.74 30.40 -15.78
C PHE A 48 14.58 30.53 -17.30
N GLY A 49 13.43 30.13 -17.83
CA GLY A 49 13.14 30.26 -19.26
C GLY A 49 13.06 31.71 -19.74
N LYS A 50 12.61 32.62 -18.88
CA LYS A 50 12.60 34.06 -19.16
C LYS A 50 14.02 34.65 -19.28
N VAL A 51 14.95 34.15 -18.47
CA VAL A 51 16.37 34.57 -18.53
C VAL A 51 17.08 34.00 -19.75
N GLY A 52 16.66 32.80 -20.23
CA GLY A 52 17.23 32.14 -21.40
C GLY A 52 16.49 32.35 -22.73
N ASP A 53 15.61 33.32 -22.79
CA ASP A 53 14.77 33.65 -23.99
C ASP A 53 13.93 32.49 -24.53
N ASN A 54 13.69 31.45 -23.68
CA ASN A 54 12.85 30.30 -24.05
C ASN A 54 11.91 29.91 -22.89
N THR A 55 10.91 30.73 -22.65
CA THR A 55 9.98 30.60 -21.55
C THR A 55 9.15 29.32 -21.62
N GLU A 56 8.70 28.91 -22.79
CA GLU A 56 7.86 27.71 -22.98
C GLU A 56 8.63 26.45 -22.62
N ALA A 57 9.85 26.30 -23.13
CA ALA A 57 10.71 25.18 -22.79
C ALA A 57 11.07 25.18 -21.30
N GLY A 58 11.35 26.36 -20.71
CA GLY A 58 11.61 26.49 -19.30
C GLY A 58 10.46 25.98 -18.43
N VAL A 59 9.23 26.40 -18.72
CA VAL A 59 8.03 25.93 -18.01
C VAL A 59 7.86 24.43 -18.15
N PHE A 60 7.97 23.90 -19.38
CA PHE A 60 7.80 22.46 -19.63
C PHE A 60 8.81 21.62 -18.83
N TYR A 61 10.10 21.94 -18.94
CA TYR A 61 11.14 21.20 -18.21
C TYR A 61 11.02 21.38 -16.70
N GLY A 62 10.61 22.55 -16.24
CA GLY A 62 10.32 22.81 -14.83
C GLY A 62 9.17 21.96 -14.31
N MET A 63 8.07 21.84 -15.05
CA MET A 63 6.93 20.96 -14.71
C MET A 63 7.36 19.49 -14.65
N VAL A 64 8.10 19.00 -15.65
CA VAL A 64 8.61 17.63 -15.69
C VAL A 64 9.56 17.38 -14.52
N GLY A 65 10.45 18.31 -14.22
CA GLY A 65 11.36 18.23 -13.08
C GLY A 65 10.64 18.17 -11.74
N GLY A 66 9.68 19.07 -11.52
CA GLY A 66 8.85 19.11 -10.32
C GLY A 66 8.01 17.83 -10.13
N PHE A 67 7.37 17.36 -11.21
CA PHE A 67 6.65 16.08 -11.19
C PHE A 67 7.56 14.89 -10.85
N SER A 68 8.74 14.82 -11.49
CA SER A 68 9.69 13.72 -11.29
C SER A 68 10.23 13.68 -9.87
N LEU A 69 10.55 14.84 -9.30
CA LEU A 69 11.04 14.97 -7.93
C LEU A 69 9.98 14.49 -6.93
N VAL A 70 8.74 14.98 -7.07
CA VAL A 70 7.62 14.54 -6.23
C VAL A 70 7.37 13.04 -6.40
N SER A 71 7.43 12.51 -7.63
CA SER A 71 7.26 11.07 -7.89
C SER A 71 8.30 10.23 -7.16
N GLY A 72 9.56 10.64 -7.18
CA GLY A 72 10.65 9.94 -6.48
C GLY A 72 10.43 9.88 -4.98
N VAL A 73 10.07 11.00 -4.36
CA VAL A 73 9.81 11.07 -2.92
C VAL A 73 8.55 10.29 -2.54
N LEU A 74 7.45 10.53 -3.25
CA LEU A 74 6.17 9.90 -2.94
C LEU A 74 6.15 8.40 -3.20
N TYR A 75 7.02 7.88 -4.06
CA TYR A 75 7.09 6.44 -4.31
C TYR A 75 7.29 5.64 -3.01
N TYR A 76 8.24 6.06 -2.17
CA TYR A 76 8.53 5.38 -0.91
C TYR A 76 7.58 5.81 0.22
N VAL A 77 7.33 7.12 0.34
CA VAL A 77 6.49 7.67 1.43
C VAL A 77 5.06 7.16 1.34
N ARG A 78 4.48 7.11 0.14
CA ARG A 78 3.13 6.59 -0.09
C ARG A 78 2.99 5.15 0.36
N GLU A 79 3.88 4.26 -0.11
CA GLU A 79 3.81 2.84 0.21
C GLU A 79 3.93 2.61 1.73
N TYR A 80 4.84 3.33 2.38
CA TYR A 80 5.02 3.22 3.82
C TYR A 80 3.81 3.73 4.60
N LEU A 81 3.24 4.89 4.25
CA LEU A 81 2.05 5.43 4.91
C LEU A 81 0.84 4.51 4.73
N LEU A 82 0.62 4.00 3.52
CA LEU A 82 -0.48 3.06 3.25
C LEU A 82 -0.30 1.75 4.03
N TYR A 83 0.94 1.28 4.18
CA TYR A 83 1.24 0.10 4.98
C TYR A 83 0.91 0.32 6.46
N LEU A 84 1.29 1.45 7.06
CA LEU A 84 0.96 1.77 8.46
C LEU A 84 -0.55 1.85 8.69
N VAL A 85 -1.29 2.49 7.78
CA VAL A 85 -2.76 2.54 7.85
C VAL A 85 -3.36 1.14 7.70
N LYS A 86 -2.81 0.30 6.81
CA LYS A 86 -3.20 -1.11 6.66
C LYS A 86 -2.99 -1.89 7.95
N ALA A 87 -1.82 -1.78 8.55
CA ALA A 87 -1.49 -2.47 9.81
C ALA A 87 -2.44 -2.07 10.96
N GLY A 88 -2.69 -0.76 11.12
CA GLY A 88 -3.65 -0.27 12.11
C GLY A 88 -5.08 -0.74 11.85
N HIS A 89 -5.50 -0.78 10.57
CA HIS A 89 -6.83 -1.28 10.18
C HIS A 89 -6.97 -2.77 10.50
N ILE A 90 -5.96 -3.58 10.18
CA ILE A 90 -5.95 -5.02 10.50
C ILE A 90 -6.07 -5.24 12.01
N ALA A 91 -5.35 -4.47 12.83
CA ALA A 91 -5.45 -4.55 14.30
C ALA A 91 -6.89 -4.33 14.80
N VAL A 92 -7.61 -3.35 14.23
CA VAL A 92 -9.00 -3.09 14.58
C VAL A 92 -9.94 -4.19 14.08
N ILE A 93 -9.72 -4.70 12.86
CA ILE A 93 -10.51 -5.81 12.30
C ILE A 93 -10.36 -7.05 13.17
N VAL A 94 -9.13 -7.44 13.54
CA VAL A 94 -8.87 -8.61 14.41
C VAL A 94 -9.65 -8.46 15.72
N LYS A 95 -9.59 -7.31 16.36
CA LYS A 95 -10.31 -7.05 17.61
C LYS A 95 -11.84 -7.19 17.44
N HIS A 96 -12.38 -6.71 16.34
CA HIS A 96 -13.80 -6.88 16.04
C HIS A 96 -14.19 -8.33 15.74
N LEU A 97 -13.33 -9.10 15.06
CA LEU A 97 -13.58 -10.51 14.76
C LEU A 97 -13.53 -11.38 16.01
N ASP A 98 -12.66 -11.04 16.96
CA ASP A 98 -12.55 -11.74 18.24
C ASP A 98 -13.66 -11.33 19.23
N GLY A 99 -14.53 -10.40 18.85
CA GLY A 99 -15.64 -9.93 19.70
C GLY A 99 -15.19 -9.11 20.90
N GLU A 100 -13.94 -8.66 20.91
CA GLU A 100 -13.39 -7.88 22.00
C GLU A 100 -13.80 -6.39 21.91
N PRO A 101 -14.22 -5.77 23.02
CA PRO A 101 -14.51 -4.35 23.04
C PRO A 101 -13.24 -3.51 22.82
N MET A 102 -13.40 -2.33 22.24
CA MET A 102 -12.29 -1.37 22.22
C MET A 102 -11.92 -0.97 23.66
N PRO A 103 -10.62 -0.71 23.94
CA PRO A 103 -10.19 -0.25 25.26
C PRO A 103 -10.98 0.98 25.69
N SER A 104 -11.40 1.01 26.96
CA SER A 104 -12.22 2.07 27.52
C SER A 104 -11.64 3.46 27.26
N GLY A 105 -12.42 4.34 26.64
CA GLY A 105 -12.02 5.72 26.34
C GLY A 105 -11.13 5.89 25.10
N GLN A 106 -10.86 4.82 24.35
CA GLN A 106 -10.10 4.91 23.10
C GLN A 106 -11.00 4.66 21.89
N GLY A 107 -10.96 5.59 20.92
CA GLY A 107 -11.53 5.36 19.60
C GLY A 107 -10.63 4.39 18.78
N GLN A 108 -11.20 3.80 17.72
CA GLN A 108 -10.51 2.83 16.86
C GLN A 108 -9.17 3.35 16.32
N VAL A 109 -9.10 4.61 15.97
CA VAL A 109 -7.88 5.25 15.45
C VAL A 109 -6.78 5.33 16.49
N LYS A 110 -7.10 5.71 17.73
CA LYS A 110 -6.13 5.76 18.82
C LYS A 110 -5.62 4.37 19.17
N TYR A 111 -6.50 3.38 19.19
CA TYR A 111 -6.11 1.99 19.38
C TYR A 111 -5.17 1.51 18.27
N ALA A 112 -5.53 1.75 17.01
CA ALA A 112 -4.67 1.41 15.88
C ALA A 112 -3.29 2.09 15.96
N GLN A 113 -3.26 3.37 16.33
CA GLN A 113 -2.00 4.11 16.52
C GLN A 113 -1.15 3.54 17.66
N SER A 114 -1.75 3.14 18.80
CA SER A 114 -0.99 2.52 19.88
C SER A 114 -0.38 1.20 19.43
N VAL A 115 -1.16 0.32 18.80
CA VAL A 115 -0.66 -0.98 18.29
C VAL A 115 0.47 -0.78 17.28
N VAL A 116 0.31 0.13 16.32
CA VAL A 116 1.35 0.41 15.33
C VAL A 116 2.59 1.01 15.99
N LYS A 117 2.44 1.90 16.96
CA LYS A 117 3.56 2.54 17.67
C LYS A 117 4.33 1.54 18.53
N ASP A 118 3.62 0.72 19.30
CA ASP A 118 4.22 -0.26 20.20
C ASP A 118 4.97 -1.35 19.42
N ARG A 119 4.52 -1.61 18.19
CA ARG A 119 5.09 -2.59 17.27
C ARG A 119 5.78 -1.96 16.06
N PHE A 120 6.26 -0.73 16.21
CA PHE A 120 6.84 0.04 15.10
C PHE A 120 8.04 -0.65 14.46
N LYS A 121 8.93 -1.25 15.27
CA LYS A 121 10.09 -1.98 14.75
C LYS A 121 9.67 -3.17 13.90
N GLU A 122 8.77 -3.96 14.41
CA GLU A 122 8.25 -5.17 13.77
C GLU A 122 7.44 -4.81 12.51
N SER A 123 6.60 -3.79 12.59
CA SER A 123 5.85 -3.28 11.43
C SER A 123 6.77 -2.76 10.33
N SER A 124 7.89 -2.13 10.68
CA SER A 124 8.89 -1.66 9.71
C SER A 124 9.66 -2.80 9.07
N VAL A 125 9.98 -3.85 9.83
CA VAL A 125 10.60 -5.09 9.31
C VAL A 125 9.64 -5.79 8.36
N LEU A 126 8.36 -5.95 8.75
CA LEU A 126 7.33 -6.57 7.92
C LEU A 126 7.07 -5.74 6.64
N PHE A 127 7.15 -4.41 6.71
CA PHE A 127 7.11 -3.56 5.51
C PHE A 127 8.28 -3.87 4.56
N GLY A 128 9.49 -4.03 5.09
CA GLY A 128 10.65 -4.45 4.30
C GLY A 128 10.44 -5.80 3.61
N VAL A 129 9.87 -6.77 4.34
CA VAL A 129 9.51 -8.10 3.81
C VAL A 129 8.43 -7.98 2.74
N ASP A 130 7.38 -7.18 2.95
CA ASP A 130 6.33 -6.91 1.95
C ASP A 130 6.92 -6.35 0.64
N GLN A 131 7.86 -5.38 0.74
CA GLN A 131 8.55 -4.84 -0.43
C GLN A 131 9.42 -5.89 -1.13
N LEU A 132 10.07 -6.76 -0.38
CA LEU A 132 10.89 -7.85 -0.89
C LEU A 132 10.02 -8.88 -1.63
N ILE A 133 8.89 -9.28 -1.04
CA ILE A 133 7.90 -10.17 -1.66
C ILE A 133 7.37 -9.55 -2.95
N LYS A 134 6.97 -8.28 -2.95
CA LYS A 134 6.53 -7.56 -4.16
C LYS A 134 7.61 -7.54 -5.25
N GLY A 135 8.88 -7.33 -4.86
CA GLY A 135 10.04 -7.38 -5.77
C GLY A 135 10.23 -8.76 -6.40
N VAL A 136 10.18 -9.81 -5.58
CA VAL A 136 10.28 -11.21 -6.03
C VAL A 136 9.12 -11.56 -6.95
N LEU A 137 7.89 -11.16 -6.61
CA LEU A 137 6.69 -11.39 -7.43
C LEU A 137 6.77 -10.69 -8.78
N LYS A 138 7.21 -9.44 -8.79
CA LYS A 138 7.40 -8.70 -10.05
C LYS A 138 8.41 -9.38 -10.95
N THR A 139 9.49 -9.90 -10.38
CA THR A 139 10.52 -10.64 -11.11
C THR A 139 9.99 -11.99 -11.59
N PHE A 140 9.30 -12.73 -10.72
CA PHE A 140 8.66 -13.99 -11.07
C PHE A 140 7.64 -13.82 -12.20
N ASN A 141 6.75 -12.82 -12.11
CA ASN A 141 5.77 -12.52 -13.14
C ASN A 141 6.43 -12.16 -14.48
N ARG A 142 7.55 -11.43 -14.45
CA ARG A 142 8.31 -11.10 -15.66
C ARG A 142 8.90 -12.37 -16.30
N ILE A 143 9.53 -13.23 -15.50
CA ILE A 143 10.12 -14.49 -15.97
C ILE A 143 9.02 -15.44 -16.46
N PHE A 144 7.95 -15.59 -15.67
CA PHE A 144 6.84 -16.48 -15.99
C PHE A 144 6.12 -16.04 -17.28
N SER A 145 5.82 -14.75 -17.43
CA SER A 145 5.23 -14.21 -18.66
C SER A 145 6.17 -14.39 -19.87
N GLY A 146 7.49 -14.24 -19.66
CA GLY A 146 8.50 -14.50 -20.69
C GLY A 146 8.51 -15.97 -21.12
N VAL A 147 8.58 -16.90 -20.16
CA VAL A 147 8.57 -18.35 -20.45
C VAL A 147 7.26 -18.79 -21.09
N MET A 148 6.12 -18.28 -20.61
CA MET A 148 4.80 -18.62 -21.17
C MET A 148 4.57 -18.07 -22.57
N SER A 149 5.26 -17.00 -22.98
CA SER A 149 5.19 -16.50 -24.35
C SER A 149 5.86 -17.43 -25.37
N PHE A 150 6.75 -18.33 -24.92
CA PHE A 150 7.39 -19.35 -25.73
C PHE A 150 6.62 -20.68 -25.79
N LEU A 151 5.55 -20.84 -25.00
CA LEU A 151 4.72 -22.04 -24.99
C LEU A 151 3.42 -21.79 -25.77
N PRO A 152 3.33 -22.20 -27.05
CA PRO A 152 2.16 -21.92 -27.89
C PRO A 152 0.89 -22.72 -27.51
N VAL A 153 1.00 -23.63 -26.52
CA VAL A 153 -0.03 -24.62 -26.20
C VAL A 153 -1.06 -24.14 -25.16
N LEU A 154 -0.76 -23.10 -24.37
CA LEU A 154 -1.66 -22.66 -23.32
C LEU A 154 -2.52 -21.46 -23.79
N PRO A 155 -3.85 -21.52 -23.62
CA PRO A 155 -4.71 -20.38 -23.89
C PRO A 155 -4.27 -19.18 -23.04
N GLN A 156 -4.08 -18.01 -23.66
CA GLN A 156 -3.66 -16.77 -22.97
C GLN A 156 -4.56 -16.42 -21.78
N GLY A 157 -5.85 -16.79 -21.83
CA GLY A 157 -6.79 -16.61 -20.73
C GLY A 157 -6.41 -17.41 -19.48
N LEU A 158 -5.95 -18.65 -19.63
CA LEU A 158 -5.50 -19.49 -18.51
C LEU A 158 -4.23 -18.94 -17.85
N VAL A 159 -3.27 -18.47 -18.61
CA VAL A 159 -2.06 -17.85 -18.10
C VAL A 159 -2.37 -16.58 -17.31
N LYS A 160 -3.28 -15.73 -17.81
CA LYS A 160 -3.75 -14.54 -17.10
C LYS A 160 -4.48 -14.90 -15.81
N PHE A 161 -5.30 -15.93 -15.83
CA PHE A 161 -6.03 -16.41 -14.65
C PHE A 161 -5.09 -16.95 -13.57
N ILE A 162 -4.11 -17.80 -13.93
CA ILE A 162 -3.11 -18.33 -13.00
C ILE A 162 -2.30 -17.18 -12.40
N ASN A 163 -1.81 -16.24 -13.23
CA ASN A 163 -1.11 -15.05 -12.74
C ASN A 163 -1.96 -14.20 -11.78
N ALA A 164 -3.24 -14.02 -12.08
CA ALA A 164 -4.15 -13.29 -11.19
C ALA A 164 -4.32 -14.00 -9.85
N VAL A 165 -4.53 -15.33 -9.84
CA VAL A 165 -4.67 -16.12 -8.61
C VAL A 165 -3.37 -16.09 -7.78
N VAL A 166 -2.21 -16.30 -8.41
CA VAL A 166 -0.91 -16.27 -7.71
C VAL A 166 -0.65 -14.89 -7.12
N ASN A 167 -0.83 -13.82 -7.91
CA ASN A 167 -0.66 -12.45 -7.42
C ASN A 167 -1.61 -12.13 -6.26
N MET A 168 -2.87 -12.54 -6.38
CA MET A 168 -3.87 -12.33 -5.33
C MET A 168 -3.50 -13.10 -4.06
N SER A 169 -3.13 -14.37 -4.16
CA SER A 169 -2.73 -15.18 -3.01
C SER A 169 -1.54 -14.58 -2.27
N LEU A 170 -0.52 -14.16 -3.01
CA LEU A 170 0.71 -13.62 -2.42
C LEU A 170 0.53 -12.20 -1.89
N THR A 171 -0.38 -11.41 -2.46
CA THR A 171 -0.72 -10.07 -1.93
C THR A 171 -1.39 -10.14 -0.56
N TYR A 172 -2.12 -11.22 -0.27
CA TYR A 172 -2.84 -11.36 1.01
C TYR A 172 -2.07 -12.15 2.07
N VAL A 173 -0.99 -12.84 1.71
CA VAL A 173 -0.17 -13.60 2.69
C VAL A 173 0.39 -12.69 3.78
N ASP A 174 0.91 -11.53 3.43
CA ASP A 174 1.44 -10.56 4.39
C ASP A 174 0.34 -10.02 5.33
N GLU A 175 -0.88 -9.85 4.84
CA GLU A 175 -2.02 -9.39 5.64
C GLU A 175 -2.46 -10.47 6.66
N VAL A 176 -2.46 -11.72 6.24
CA VAL A 176 -2.79 -12.85 7.13
C VAL A 176 -1.72 -13.02 8.21
N ILE A 177 -0.44 -12.98 7.83
CA ILE A 177 0.68 -13.05 8.79
C ILE A 177 0.59 -11.89 9.79
N LEU A 178 0.35 -10.68 9.31
CA LEU A 178 0.22 -9.51 10.16
C LEU A 178 -0.99 -9.62 11.12
N ALA A 179 -2.13 -10.11 10.63
CA ALA A 179 -3.32 -10.34 11.46
C ALA A 179 -3.06 -11.38 12.55
N TYR A 180 -2.40 -12.50 12.19
CA TYR A 180 -2.02 -13.56 13.13
C TYR A 180 -1.04 -13.06 14.18
N TYR A 181 -0.01 -12.33 13.76
CA TYR A 181 0.97 -11.69 14.62
C TYR A 181 0.34 -10.71 15.63
N ILE A 182 -0.59 -9.88 15.17
CA ILE A 182 -1.32 -8.95 16.06
C ILE A 182 -2.21 -9.71 17.04
N ARG A 183 -2.90 -10.75 16.57
CA ARG A 183 -3.82 -11.56 17.40
C ARG A 183 -3.11 -12.30 18.50
N ASN A 184 -1.97 -12.92 18.22
CA ASN A 184 -1.23 -13.73 19.17
C ASN A 184 -0.33 -12.91 20.11
N ASN A 185 -0.27 -11.60 19.93
CA ASN A 185 0.60 -10.70 20.69
C ASN A 185 2.06 -11.17 20.71
N SER A 186 2.54 -11.78 19.64
CA SER A 186 3.86 -12.37 19.51
C SER A 186 4.96 -11.31 19.47
N GLU A 187 6.14 -11.65 19.99
CA GLU A 187 7.32 -10.78 19.90
C GLU A 187 8.16 -11.08 18.65
N ASN A 188 7.91 -12.21 17.97
CA ASN A 188 8.70 -12.65 16.84
C ASN A 188 7.82 -13.07 15.64
N PRO A 189 7.64 -12.20 14.62
CA PRO A 189 6.81 -12.50 13.45
C PRO A 189 7.29 -13.71 12.63
N TRP A 190 8.55 -14.13 12.79
CA TRP A 190 9.13 -15.27 12.08
C TRP A 190 8.78 -16.62 12.71
N GLU A 191 8.55 -16.68 14.00
CA GLU A 191 8.09 -17.88 14.68
C GLU A 191 6.64 -18.18 14.35
N ASP A 192 5.82 -17.16 14.20
CA ASP A 192 4.40 -17.27 13.85
C ASP A 192 4.15 -17.63 12.38
N SER A 193 5.16 -17.54 11.53
CA SER A 193 5.06 -17.87 10.10
C SER A 193 5.39 -19.34 9.78
N ARG A 194 5.76 -20.14 10.78
CA ARG A 194 6.04 -21.58 10.65
C ARG A 194 4.81 -22.41 10.99
#